data_187c145565e5d7336c8a75bf937884b3
#
_entry.id   187c145565e5d7336c8a75bf937884b3
#
_cell.length_a   1.000
_cell.length_b   1.000
_cell.length_c   1.000
_cell.angle_alpha   90.00
_cell.angle_beta   90.00
_cell.angle_gamma   90.00
#
_symmetry.space_group_name_H-M   'P 1'
#
loop_
_entity.id
_entity.type
_entity.pdbx_description
1 polymer ?
#
loop_
_entity_poly.entity_id
_entity_poly.type
_entity_poly.pdbx_seq_one_letter_code
_entity_poly.pdbx_strand_id
1 'polypeptide(L)'
;MTDDLVIRLRGVVKRFGDITAVDGLDLDVPHATCVGLLGPNGAGKSTTMKMLTAQAIADEGAIEVLGFTVPDDSKQARALMGVVPQLDNLDVELTARQNLAVFARLYRVPHDERRAAVERALEIAKLTERADTPVDKLSGGMRRRLLIARALVHRPRLLLLDEPTVGLDPQIRQELWSLIDALRSEGTSILMSTHYIEEAERLADTVAIMHEGKIISRGKPADLVREHAGVQTHEVYGPPARLAEVRAEAEASGHRVRRTGTAVAILAAEGANGTLPEGITRAASLEDVFVLLTGEMVE
;
A
#
# COMPACT_ATOMS: atom_id res chain seq x y z
N MET A 1 -13.41 -14.14 21.77
CA MET A 1 -12.58 -12.99 21.34
C MET A 1 -13.22 -12.52 20.04
N THR A 2 -14.02 -11.47 20.09
CA THR A 2 -14.61 -10.84 18.90
C THR A 2 -13.46 -10.32 18.06
N ASP A 3 -13.36 -10.81 16.82
CA ASP A 3 -12.39 -10.35 15.82
C ASP A 3 -12.49 -8.83 15.69
N ASP A 4 -11.48 -8.12 16.17
CA ASP A 4 -11.39 -6.66 16.07
C ASP A 4 -10.87 -6.27 14.68
N LEU A 5 -11.65 -6.67 13.66
CA LEU A 5 -11.34 -6.40 12.27
C LEU A 5 -12.07 -5.14 11.79
N VAL A 6 -11.36 -4.26 11.11
CA VAL A 6 -11.96 -3.08 10.46
C VAL A 6 -12.30 -3.35 8.99
N ILE A 7 -11.68 -4.35 8.36
CA ILE A 7 -12.02 -4.84 7.03
C ILE A 7 -12.02 -6.36 7.06
N ARG A 8 -13.04 -6.96 6.46
CA ARG A 8 -13.12 -8.40 6.18
C ARG A 8 -13.63 -8.62 4.77
N LEU A 9 -12.79 -9.25 3.94
CA LEU A 9 -13.14 -9.70 2.60
C LEU A 9 -13.14 -11.22 2.58
N ARG A 10 -14.15 -11.84 1.94
CA ARG A 10 -14.27 -13.30 1.81
C ARG A 10 -14.69 -13.67 0.39
N GLY A 11 -13.80 -14.35 -0.33
CA GLY A 11 -14.06 -14.89 -1.66
C GLY A 11 -14.43 -13.81 -2.68
N VAL A 12 -13.92 -12.58 -2.53
CA VAL A 12 -14.36 -11.43 -3.33
C VAL A 12 -13.87 -11.54 -4.75
N VAL A 13 -14.79 -11.45 -5.71
CA VAL A 13 -14.49 -11.48 -7.16
C VAL A 13 -14.99 -10.20 -7.81
N LYS A 14 -14.18 -9.66 -8.73
CA LYS A 14 -14.57 -8.55 -9.61
C LYS A 14 -14.10 -8.75 -11.03
N ARG A 15 -15.06 -8.69 -11.96
CA ARG A 15 -14.83 -8.81 -13.40
C ARG A 15 -15.20 -7.51 -14.13
N PHE A 16 -14.47 -7.20 -15.16
CA PHE A 16 -14.76 -6.13 -16.11
C PHE A 16 -14.71 -6.72 -17.52
N GLY A 17 -15.87 -7.04 -18.10
CA GLY A 17 -15.95 -7.83 -19.33
C GLY A 17 -15.24 -9.18 -19.13
N ASP A 18 -14.27 -9.49 -19.97
CA ASP A 18 -13.52 -10.76 -19.93
C ASP A 18 -12.35 -10.74 -18.93
N ILE A 19 -12.07 -9.58 -18.29
CA ILE A 19 -10.95 -9.43 -17.37
C ILE A 19 -11.42 -9.66 -15.93
N THR A 20 -10.85 -10.65 -15.24
CA THR A 20 -11.01 -10.83 -13.79
C THR A 20 -9.97 -10.01 -13.07
N ALA A 21 -10.37 -8.84 -12.58
CA ALA A 21 -9.47 -7.90 -11.90
C ALA A 21 -9.20 -8.28 -10.42
N VAL A 22 -10.11 -9.00 -9.78
CA VAL A 22 -9.96 -9.58 -8.44
C VAL A 22 -10.61 -10.96 -8.48
N ASP A 23 -9.91 -11.99 -7.99
CA ASP A 23 -10.27 -13.38 -8.12
C ASP A 23 -10.19 -14.13 -6.80
N GLY A 24 -11.32 -14.23 -6.10
CA GLY A 24 -11.44 -14.96 -4.84
C GLY A 24 -10.64 -14.33 -3.68
N LEU A 25 -10.65 -13.01 -3.56
CA LEU A 25 -9.84 -12.29 -2.57
C LEU A 25 -10.34 -12.47 -1.15
N ASP A 26 -9.47 -13.01 -0.26
CA ASP A 26 -9.64 -13.02 1.19
C ASP A 26 -8.65 -12.06 1.84
N LEU A 27 -9.16 -11.09 2.63
CA LEU A 27 -8.32 -10.12 3.34
C LEU A 27 -8.95 -9.72 4.66
N ASP A 28 -8.13 -9.69 5.71
CA ASP A 28 -8.46 -9.15 7.02
C ASP A 28 -7.55 -7.97 7.34
N VAL A 29 -8.14 -6.87 7.83
CA VAL A 29 -7.39 -5.73 8.38
C VAL A 29 -7.78 -5.58 9.85
N PRO A 30 -6.87 -5.84 10.79
CA PRO A 30 -7.10 -5.63 12.21
C PRO A 30 -7.19 -4.15 12.57
N HIS A 31 -7.84 -3.87 13.71
CA HIS A 31 -7.89 -2.52 14.28
C HIS A 31 -6.47 -2.01 14.62
N ALA A 32 -6.25 -0.71 14.43
CA ALA A 32 -5.00 -0.01 14.76
C ALA A 32 -3.73 -0.63 14.11
N THR A 33 -3.87 -1.23 12.92
CA THR A 33 -2.76 -1.76 12.14
C THR A 33 -2.68 -1.10 10.77
N CYS A 34 -1.50 -1.16 10.16
CA CYS A 34 -1.28 -0.82 8.77
C CYS A 34 -1.11 -2.11 7.95
N VAL A 35 -2.01 -2.36 7.01
CA VAL A 35 -1.90 -3.46 6.05
C VAL A 35 -1.55 -2.89 4.68
N GLY A 36 -0.45 -3.40 4.10
CA GLY A 36 0.01 -3.03 2.76
C GLY A 36 -0.46 -4.05 1.71
N LEU A 37 -1.20 -3.61 0.70
CA LEU A 37 -1.43 -4.38 -0.53
C LEU A 37 -0.28 -4.07 -1.49
N LEU A 38 0.72 -4.96 -1.56
CA LEU A 38 1.88 -4.83 -2.43
C LEU A 38 1.64 -5.64 -3.72
N GLY A 39 1.88 -5.04 -4.86
CA GLY A 39 1.73 -5.75 -6.13
C GLY A 39 2.03 -4.87 -7.33
N PRO A 40 2.28 -5.46 -8.52
CA PRO A 40 2.53 -4.71 -9.74
C PRO A 40 1.28 -3.94 -10.21
N ASN A 41 1.47 -3.12 -11.24
CA ASN A 41 0.34 -2.46 -11.88
C ASN A 41 -0.58 -3.51 -12.52
N GLY A 42 -1.89 -3.34 -12.34
CA GLY A 42 -2.86 -4.33 -12.84
C GLY A 42 -3.15 -5.50 -11.87
N ALA A 43 -2.43 -5.64 -10.76
CA ALA A 43 -2.64 -6.73 -9.79
C ALA A 43 -4.03 -6.74 -9.11
N GLY A 44 -4.84 -5.68 -9.28
CA GLY A 44 -6.18 -5.59 -8.67
C GLY A 44 -6.28 -4.68 -7.43
N LYS A 45 -5.17 -4.08 -6.98
CA LYS A 45 -5.10 -3.24 -5.77
C LYS A 45 -6.13 -2.11 -5.74
N SER A 46 -6.11 -1.23 -6.75
CA SER A 46 -7.06 -0.10 -6.83
C SER A 46 -8.50 -0.56 -7.04
N THR A 47 -8.73 -1.70 -7.69
CA THR A 47 -10.07 -2.31 -7.78
C THR A 47 -10.57 -2.74 -6.40
N THR A 48 -9.71 -3.33 -5.58
CA THR A 48 -10.01 -3.67 -4.19
C THR A 48 -10.38 -2.43 -3.38
N MET A 49 -9.59 -1.35 -3.49
CA MET A 49 -9.89 -0.06 -2.84
C MET A 49 -11.25 0.53 -3.27
N LYS A 50 -11.57 0.43 -4.57
CA LYS A 50 -12.87 0.88 -5.09
C LYS A 50 -14.03 0.05 -4.58
N MET A 51 -13.87 -1.25 -4.39
CA MET A 51 -14.91 -2.12 -3.83
C MET A 51 -15.19 -1.80 -2.35
N LEU A 52 -14.16 -1.55 -1.54
CA LEU A 52 -14.31 -1.16 -0.12
C LEU A 52 -15.12 0.15 0.04
N THR A 53 -15.06 1.04 -0.94
CA THR A 53 -15.79 2.31 -0.94
C THR A 53 -17.12 2.27 -1.69
N ALA A 54 -17.49 1.09 -2.23
CA ALA A 54 -18.64 0.90 -3.13
C ALA A 54 -18.60 1.78 -4.41
N GLN A 55 -17.41 2.19 -4.85
CA GLN A 55 -17.20 2.77 -6.20
C GLN A 55 -17.19 1.69 -7.29
N ALA A 56 -16.89 0.45 -6.91
CA ALA A 56 -17.11 -0.75 -7.68
C ALA A 56 -17.88 -1.75 -6.83
N ILE A 57 -18.79 -2.51 -7.43
CA ILE A 57 -19.56 -3.55 -6.74
C ILE A 57 -18.89 -4.88 -7.05
N ALA A 58 -18.63 -5.70 -6.02
CA ALA A 58 -18.15 -7.06 -6.19
C ALA A 58 -19.21 -7.90 -6.92
N ASP A 59 -18.75 -8.80 -7.79
CA ASP A 59 -19.64 -9.72 -8.50
C ASP A 59 -19.95 -10.96 -7.65
N GLU A 60 -19.00 -11.35 -6.76
CA GLU A 60 -19.13 -12.48 -5.84
C GLU A 60 -18.42 -12.17 -4.51
N GLY A 61 -18.72 -12.93 -3.48
CA GLY A 61 -18.11 -12.82 -2.17
C GLY A 61 -18.78 -11.82 -1.24
N ALA A 62 -18.14 -11.56 -0.10
CA ALA A 62 -18.67 -10.68 0.94
C ALA A 62 -17.63 -9.64 1.36
N ILE A 63 -18.07 -8.41 1.57
CA ILE A 63 -17.25 -7.28 2.01
C ILE A 63 -17.89 -6.68 3.27
N GLU A 64 -17.13 -6.64 4.35
CA GLU A 64 -17.51 -5.95 5.58
C GLU A 64 -16.43 -4.89 5.91
N VAL A 65 -16.87 -3.67 6.22
CA VAL A 65 -15.99 -2.56 6.59
C VAL A 65 -16.54 -1.86 7.82
N LEU A 66 -15.76 -1.84 8.90
CA LEU A 66 -16.13 -1.26 10.20
C LEU A 66 -17.47 -1.81 10.76
N GLY A 67 -17.77 -3.09 10.48
CA GLY A 67 -19.02 -3.76 10.87
C GLY A 67 -20.20 -3.50 9.93
N PHE A 68 -19.99 -2.83 8.79
CA PHE A 68 -21.02 -2.55 7.80
C PHE A 68 -20.83 -3.40 6.56
N THR A 69 -21.92 -3.97 6.05
CA THR A 69 -21.92 -4.72 4.78
C THR A 69 -21.83 -3.77 3.59
N VAL A 70 -20.92 -4.03 2.68
CA VAL A 70 -20.73 -3.26 1.44
C VAL A 70 -21.18 -4.12 0.26
N PRO A 71 -22.04 -3.61 -0.65
CA PRO A 71 -22.41 -2.20 -0.83
C PRO A 71 -23.58 -1.67 0.00
N ASP A 72 -24.38 -2.50 0.65
CA ASP A 72 -25.67 -2.15 1.23
C ASP A 72 -25.57 -0.99 2.24
N ASP A 73 -24.65 -1.07 3.19
CA ASP A 73 -24.42 -0.07 4.22
C ASP A 73 -23.23 0.87 3.90
N SER A 74 -22.84 0.96 2.62
CA SER A 74 -21.65 1.69 2.21
C SER A 74 -21.62 3.17 2.63
N LYS A 75 -22.80 3.79 2.80
CA LYS A 75 -22.90 5.18 3.26
C LYS A 75 -22.46 5.32 4.73
N GLN A 76 -22.85 4.37 5.59
CA GLN A 76 -22.46 4.31 6.99
C GLN A 76 -20.97 4.03 7.11
N ALA A 77 -20.48 3.04 6.36
CA ALA A 77 -19.06 2.71 6.31
C ALA A 77 -18.22 3.92 5.89
N ARG A 78 -18.57 4.59 4.76
CA ARG A 78 -17.86 5.77 4.27
C ARG A 78 -17.84 6.95 5.24
N ALA A 79 -18.86 7.10 6.10
CA ALA A 79 -18.87 8.17 7.10
C ALA A 79 -17.75 8.03 8.15
N LEU A 80 -17.20 6.81 8.32
CA LEU A 80 -16.14 6.48 9.27
C LEU A 80 -14.78 6.24 8.60
N MET A 81 -14.69 6.37 7.27
CA MET A 81 -13.46 6.19 6.49
C MET A 81 -12.92 7.50 5.96
N GLY A 82 -11.60 7.63 5.94
CA GLY A 82 -10.87 8.57 5.09
C GLY A 82 -10.38 7.85 3.84
N VAL A 83 -10.53 8.48 2.68
CA VAL A 83 -10.07 7.90 1.40
C VAL A 83 -9.15 8.88 0.69
N VAL A 84 -7.95 8.41 0.39
CA VAL A 84 -6.94 9.14 -0.40
C VAL A 84 -6.75 8.38 -1.71
N PRO A 85 -7.34 8.86 -2.81
CA PRO A 85 -7.21 8.21 -4.11
C PRO A 85 -5.81 8.42 -4.70
N GLN A 86 -5.46 7.59 -5.68
CA GLN A 86 -4.22 7.72 -6.43
C GLN A 86 -4.14 9.06 -7.16
N LEU A 87 -5.21 9.42 -7.89
CA LEU A 87 -5.29 10.69 -8.61
C LEU A 87 -5.76 11.81 -7.69
N ASP A 88 -5.14 12.98 -7.83
CA ASP A 88 -5.56 14.20 -7.17
C ASP A 88 -6.98 14.59 -7.59
N ASN A 89 -7.84 14.85 -6.62
CA ASN A 89 -9.21 15.30 -6.80
C ASN A 89 -9.54 16.50 -5.90
N LEU A 90 -8.54 17.33 -5.60
CA LEU A 90 -8.73 18.62 -4.95
C LEU A 90 -9.38 19.61 -5.94
N ASP A 91 -10.21 20.48 -5.40
CA ASP A 91 -10.72 21.60 -6.18
C ASP A 91 -9.63 22.66 -6.30
N VAL A 92 -9.14 22.85 -7.51
CA VAL A 92 -7.98 23.72 -7.78
C VAL A 92 -8.30 25.22 -7.68
N GLU A 93 -9.56 25.59 -7.81
CA GLU A 93 -10.03 26.97 -7.70
C GLU A 93 -10.17 27.42 -6.23
N LEU A 94 -10.32 26.44 -5.33
CA LEU A 94 -10.43 26.69 -3.89
C LEU A 94 -9.06 26.78 -3.23
N THR A 95 -9.01 27.50 -2.09
CA THR A 95 -7.82 27.47 -1.21
C THR A 95 -7.71 26.14 -0.46
N ALA A 96 -6.53 25.86 0.14
CA ALA A 96 -6.34 24.70 1.01
C ALA A 96 -7.39 24.64 2.12
N ARG A 97 -7.62 25.76 2.81
CA ARG A 97 -8.64 25.91 3.86
C ARG A 97 -10.05 25.61 3.34
N GLN A 98 -10.41 26.15 2.19
CA GLN A 98 -11.74 25.94 1.60
C GLN A 98 -11.97 24.49 1.22
N ASN A 99 -11.00 23.81 0.61
CA ASN A 99 -11.07 22.38 0.33
C ASN A 99 -11.38 21.56 1.60
N LEU A 100 -10.66 21.83 2.71
CA LEU A 100 -10.89 21.18 3.98
C LEU A 100 -12.28 21.51 4.56
N ALA A 101 -12.71 22.77 4.47
CA ALA A 101 -14.01 23.21 4.99
C ALA A 101 -15.19 22.56 4.25
N VAL A 102 -15.08 22.36 2.94
CA VAL A 102 -16.08 21.62 2.14
C VAL A 102 -16.20 20.19 2.67
N PHE A 103 -15.09 19.50 2.88
CA PHE A 103 -15.10 18.12 3.36
C PHE A 103 -15.57 18.01 4.82
N ALA A 104 -15.19 18.94 5.70
CA ALA A 104 -15.73 19.00 7.06
C ALA A 104 -17.28 19.10 7.08
N ARG A 105 -17.87 19.80 6.12
CA ARG A 105 -19.34 19.86 5.93
C ARG A 105 -19.91 18.55 5.36
N LEU A 106 -19.25 18.00 4.35
CA LEU A 106 -19.67 16.77 3.66
C LEU A 106 -19.71 15.58 4.65
N TYR A 107 -18.70 15.47 5.49
CA TYR A 107 -18.60 14.45 6.54
C TYR A 107 -19.34 14.82 7.84
N ARG A 108 -20.18 15.89 7.80
CA ARG A 108 -21.06 16.30 8.88
C ARG A 108 -20.33 16.58 10.21
N VAL A 109 -19.09 17.08 10.15
CA VAL A 109 -18.43 17.59 11.35
C VAL A 109 -19.33 18.65 12.00
N PRO A 110 -19.60 18.59 13.32
CA PRO A 110 -20.43 19.56 14.03
C PRO A 110 -20.02 21.01 13.73
N HIS A 111 -20.99 21.89 13.60
CA HIS A 111 -20.75 23.27 13.14
C HIS A 111 -19.72 24.01 14.00
N ASP A 112 -19.80 23.85 15.29
CA ASP A 112 -18.93 24.42 16.31
C ASP A 112 -17.50 23.84 16.29
N GLU A 113 -17.34 22.59 15.82
CA GLU A 113 -16.05 21.90 15.73
C GLU A 113 -15.34 22.12 14.37
N ARG A 114 -16.05 22.54 13.30
CA ARG A 114 -15.52 22.61 11.93
C ARG A 114 -14.26 23.44 11.81
N ARG A 115 -14.23 24.62 12.46
CA ARG A 115 -13.06 25.49 12.42
C ARG A 115 -11.84 24.78 13.01
N ALA A 116 -11.98 24.18 14.19
CA ALA A 116 -10.90 23.46 14.85
C ALA A 116 -10.45 22.23 14.02
N ALA A 117 -11.39 21.52 13.37
CA ALA A 117 -11.07 20.38 12.51
C ALA A 117 -10.26 20.81 11.29
N VAL A 118 -10.61 21.93 10.65
CA VAL A 118 -9.88 22.48 9.49
C VAL A 118 -8.48 22.94 9.90
N GLU A 119 -8.33 23.65 11.04
CA GLU A 119 -7.01 24.08 11.52
C GLU A 119 -6.11 22.88 11.81
N ARG A 120 -6.59 21.86 12.51
CA ARG A 120 -5.84 20.61 12.74
C ARG A 120 -5.43 19.94 11.43
N ALA A 121 -6.31 19.89 10.46
CA ALA A 121 -6.00 19.31 9.16
C ALA A 121 -4.91 20.11 8.41
N LEU A 122 -4.92 21.45 8.51
CA LEU A 122 -3.87 22.31 7.95
C LEU A 122 -2.52 22.08 8.66
N GLU A 123 -2.53 21.90 9.99
CA GLU A 123 -1.33 21.54 10.77
C GLU A 123 -0.76 20.20 10.33
N ILE A 124 -1.60 19.16 10.23
CA ILE A 124 -1.21 17.83 9.72
C ILE A 124 -0.58 17.93 8.32
N ALA A 125 -1.18 18.73 7.42
CA ALA A 125 -0.65 18.96 6.08
C ALA A 125 0.63 19.83 6.07
N LYS A 126 1.01 20.47 7.19
CA LYS A 126 2.05 21.52 7.25
C LYS A 126 1.76 22.67 6.27
N LEU A 127 0.48 23.09 6.18
CA LEU A 127 0.00 24.11 5.25
C LEU A 127 -0.64 25.32 5.98
N THR A 128 -0.42 25.50 7.26
CA THR A 128 -1.00 26.60 8.04
C THR A 128 -0.68 27.97 7.43
N GLU A 129 0.59 28.21 7.03
CA GLU A 129 1.01 29.46 6.39
C GLU A 129 0.52 29.59 4.93
N ARG A 130 0.04 28.53 4.34
CA ARG A 130 -0.48 28.43 2.97
C ARG A 130 -1.98 28.17 2.91
N ALA A 131 -2.65 28.27 4.07
CA ALA A 131 -4.07 27.93 4.21
C ALA A 131 -4.98 28.62 3.20
N ASP A 132 -4.70 29.89 2.92
CA ASP A 132 -5.48 30.74 2.02
C ASP A 132 -4.87 30.85 0.60
N THR A 133 -3.87 29.97 0.30
CA THR A 133 -3.32 29.82 -1.05
C THR A 133 -4.21 28.92 -1.88
N PRO A 134 -4.60 29.32 -3.12
CA PRO A 134 -5.30 28.44 -4.05
C PRO A 134 -4.51 27.18 -4.36
N VAL A 135 -5.22 26.05 -4.54
CA VAL A 135 -4.57 24.73 -4.69
C VAL A 135 -3.73 24.61 -5.97
N ASP A 136 -4.11 25.32 -7.04
CA ASP A 136 -3.32 25.39 -8.28
C ASP A 136 -1.89 25.91 -8.07
N LYS A 137 -1.67 26.76 -7.03
CA LYS A 137 -0.38 27.34 -6.66
C LYS A 137 0.43 26.48 -5.67
N LEU A 138 -0.10 25.36 -5.23
CA LEU A 138 0.60 24.42 -4.36
C LEU A 138 1.47 23.45 -5.17
N SER A 139 2.64 23.08 -4.62
CA SER A 139 3.47 22.01 -5.22
C SER A 139 2.75 20.66 -5.16
N GLY A 140 3.19 19.67 -5.97
CA GLY A 140 2.63 18.31 -5.95
C GLY A 140 2.65 17.68 -4.56
N GLY A 141 3.77 17.80 -3.84
CA GLY A 141 3.88 17.32 -2.46
C GLY A 141 2.95 18.04 -1.49
N MET A 142 2.76 19.36 -1.63
CA MET A 142 1.79 20.12 -0.83
C MET A 142 0.36 19.66 -1.12
N ARG A 143 0.00 19.45 -2.37
CA ARG A 143 -1.32 18.92 -2.76
C ARG A 143 -1.53 17.52 -2.19
N ARG A 144 -0.53 16.64 -2.25
CA ARG A 144 -0.63 15.29 -1.68
C ARG A 144 -0.85 15.32 -0.17
N ARG A 145 -0.12 16.17 0.57
CA ARG A 145 -0.35 16.36 2.02
C ARG A 145 -1.75 16.91 2.31
N LEU A 146 -2.23 17.87 1.52
CA LEU A 146 -3.59 18.41 1.65
C LEU A 146 -4.65 17.33 1.41
N LEU A 147 -4.42 16.44 0.43
CA LEU A 147 -5.33 15.34 0.11
C LEU A 147 -5.47 14.35 1.28
N ILE A 148 -4.35 14.01 1.93
CA ILE A 148 -4.35 13.16 3.13
C ILE A 148 -5.05 13.88 4.29
N ALA A 149 -4.69 15.14 4.57
CA ALA A 149 -5.30 15.90 5.64
C ALA A 149 -6.81 16.09 5.45
N ARG A 150 -7.25 16.22 4.19
CA ARG A 150 -8.67 16.26 3.83
C ARG A 150 -9.41 14.97 4.22
N ALA A 151 -8.77 13.83 3.99
CA ALA A 151 -9.32 12.53 4.39
C ALA A 151 -9.39 12.35 5.92
N LEU A 152 -8.62 13.12 6.68
CA LEU A 152 -8.55 13.07 8.14
C LEU A 152 -9.42 14.11 8.86
N VAL A 153 -10.04 15.06 8.15
CA VAL A 153 -10.75 16.20 8.73
C VAL A 153 -11.87 15.80 9.70
N HIS A 154 -12.49 14.65 9.49
CA HIS A 154 -13.58 14.09 10.31
C HIS A 154 -13.13 13.00 11.28
N ARG A 155 -11.81 12.79 11.46
CA ARG A 155 -11.20 11.77 12.35
C ARG A 155 -11.70 10.36 12.04
N PRO A 156 -11.41 9.81 10.86
CA PRO A 156 -11.87 8.49 10.47
C PRO A 156 -11.24 7.40 11.35
N ARG A 157 -11.95 6.27 11.48
CA ARG A 157 -11.44 5.06 12.13
C ARG A 157 -10.59 4.19 11.20
N LEU A 158 -10.78 4.35 9.89
CA LEU A 158 -10.07 3.63 8.83
C LEU A 158 -9.62 4.63 7.77
N LEU A 159 -8.36 4.54 7.37
CA LEU A 159 -7.77 5.31 6.27
C LEU A 159 -7.41 4.37 5.12
N LEU A 160 -7.96 4.64 3.95
CA LEU A 160 -7.63 3.95 2.70
C LEU A 160 -6.70 4.84 1.88
N LEU A 161 -5.50 4.35 1.59
CA LEU A 161 -4.45 5.06 0.84
C LEU A 161 -4.17 4.31 -0.47
N ASP A 162 -4.59 4.85 -1.60
CA ASP A 162 -4.30 4.25 -2.90
C ASP A 162 -3.05 4.91 -3.49
N GLU A 163 -1.93 4.17 -3.47
CA GLU A 163 -0.61 4.58 -3.95
C GLU A 163 -0.19 5.98 -3.43
N PRO A 164 -0.05 6.17 -2.10
CA PRO A 164 0.03 7.50 -1.50
C PRO A 164 1.25 8.32 -1.91
N THR A 165 2.35 7.69 -2.33
CA THR A 165 3.62 8.39 -2.57
C THR A 165 4.10 8.34 -4.03
N VAL A 166 3.27 7.81 -4.94
CA VAL A 166 3.61 7.73 -6.36
C VAL A 166 3.86 9.12 -6.96
N GLY A 167 4.95 9.22 -7.71
CA GLY A 167 5.33 10.46 -8.41
C GLY A 167 5.86 11.57 -7.51
N LEU A 168 6.19 11.26 -6.25
CA LEU A 168 6.76 12.23 -5.31
C LEU A 168 8.27 12.09 -5.19
N ASP A 169 8.93 13.23 -4.96
CA ASP A 169 10.35 13.28 -4.63
C ASP A 169 10.66 12.48 -3.36
N PRO A 170 11.87 11.88 -3.24
CA PRO A 170 12.26 11.07 -2.08
C PRO A 170 12.07 11.77 -0.73
N GLN A 171 12.37 13.07 -0.65
CA GLN A 171 12.19 13.84 0.59
C GLN A 171 10.71 13.94 0.99
N ILE A 172 9.83 14.28 0.04
CA ILE A 172 8.38 14.38 0.28
C ILE A 172 7.81 13.01 0.65
N ARG A 173 8.29 11.92 0.00
CA ARG A 173 7.90 10.55 0.34
C ARG A 173 8.19 10.23 1.80
N GLN A 174 9.40 10.53 2.30
CA GLN A 174 9.76 10.31 3.70
C GLN A 174 8.91 11.13 4.68
N GLU A 175 8.55 12.37 4.33
CA GLU A 175 7.65 13.18 5.15
C GLU A 175 6.25 12.55 5.24
N LEU A 176 5.72 12.00 4.13
CA LEU A 176 4.44 11.30 4.12
C LEU A 176 4.49 9.98 4.90
N TRP A 177 5.57 9.23 4.80
CA TRP A 177 5.77 8.03 5.61
C TRP A 177 5.74 8.34 7.10
N SER A 178 6.43 9.41 7.52
CA SER A 178 6.39 9.86 8.92
C SER A 178 4.99 10.25 9.36
N LEU A 179 4.20 10.88 8.49
CA LEU A 179 2.80 11.20 8.77
C LEU A 179 1.94 9.93 8.91
N ILE A 180 2.07 8.97 7.99
CA ILE A 180 1.32 7.71 8.03
C ILE A 180 1.66 6.92 9.30
N ASP A 181 2.94 6.85 9.67
CA ASP A 181 3.40 6.17 10.89
C ASP A 181 2.85 6.84 12.17
N ALA A 182 2.81 8.18 12.21
CA ALA A 182 2.18 8.91 13.31
C ALA A 182 0.69 8.58 13.45
N LEU A 183 -0.06 8.57 12.34
CA LEU A 183 -1.49 8.23 12.34
C LEU A 183 -1.74 6.80 12.82
N ARG A 184 -0.89 5.83 12.39
CA ARG A 184 -0.94 4.47 12.87
C ARG A 184 -0.70 4.40 14.38
N SER A 185 0.31 5.11 14.88
CA SER A 185 0.66 5.16 16.30
C SER A 185 -0.45 5.78 17.16
N GLU A 186 -1.29 6.65 16.59
CA GLU A 186 -2.48 7.22 17.22
C GLU A 186 -3.70 6.27 17.18
N GLY A 187 -3.55 5.06 16.62
CA GLY A 187 -4.59 4.03 16.59
C GLY A 187 -5.50 4.08 15.34
N THR A 188 -5.15 4.84 14.31
CA THR A 188 -5.85 4.81 13.03
C THR A 188 -5.52 3.50 12.30
N SER A 189 -6.55 2.76 11.87
CA SER A 189 -6.37 1.58 11.02
C SER A 189 -6.11 2.02 9.59
N ILE A 190 -5.14 1.40 8.91
CA ILE A 190 -4.73 1.82 7.57
C ILE A 190 -4.70 0.61 6.63
N LEU A 191 -5.34 0.75 5.47
CA LEU A 191 -5.10 -0.11 4.33
C LEU A 191 -4.45 0.73 3.22
N MET A 192 -3.27 0.33 2.81
CA MET A 192 -2.46 1.04 1.82
C MET A 192 -2.20 0.14 0.63
N SER A 193 -2.42 0.63 -0.60
CA SER A 193 -1.92 -0.01 -1.80
C SER A 193 -0.59 0.62 -2.20
N THR A 194 0.34 -0.20 -2.66
CA THR A 194 1.62 0.29 -3.18
C THR A 194 2.24 -0.72 -4.15
N HIS A 195 3.09 -0.23 -5.03
CA HIS A 195 4.03 -1.06 -5.80
C HIS A 195 5.48 -0.81 -5.35
N TYR A 196 5.71 0.12 -4.40
CA TYR A 196 7.03 0.34 -3.81
C TYR A 196 7.24 -0.58 -2.62
N ILE A 197 8.23 -1.48 -2.75
CA ILE A 197 8.56 -2.45 -1.70
C ILE A 197 9.04 -1.76 -0.43
N GLU A 198 9.89 -0.72 -0.57
CA GLU A 198 10.40 0.05 0.56
C GLU A 198 9.27 0.67 1.40
N GLU A 199 8.19 1.11 0.74
CA GLU A 199 7.02 1.64 1.43
C GLU A 199 6.28 0.56 2.24
N ALA A 200 6.12 -0.63 1.64
CA ALA A 200 5.50 -1.76 2.31
C ALA A 200 6.34 -2.26 3.49
N GLU A 201 7.66 -2.38 3.34
CA GLU A 201 8.57 -2.78 4.43
C GLU A 201 8.56 -1.80 5.60
N ARG A 202 8.51 -0.48 5.30
CA ARG A 202 8.63 0.56 6.31
C ARG A 202 7.35 0.81 7.09
N LEU A 203 6.19 0.75 6.44
CA LEU A 203 4.92 1.21 7.01
C LEU A 203 3.99 0.08 7.43
N ALA A 204 4.03 -1.06 6.75
CA ALA A 204 3.05 -2.10 6.97
C ALA A 204 3.42 -3.04 8.12
N ASP A 205 2.49 -3.25 9.04
CA ASP A 205 2.58 -4.33 10.05
C ASP A 205 2.41 -5.70 9.39
N THR A 206 1.60 -5.75 8.32
CA THR A 206 1.36 -6.93 7.49
C THR A 206 1.34 -6.51 6.03
N VAL A 207 2.05 -7.26 5.20
CA VAL A 207 2.01 -7.11 3.74
C VAL A 207 1.22 -8.27 3.15
N ALA A 208 0.29 -7.96 2.25
CA ALA A 208 -0.38 -8.91 1.38
C ALA A 208 0.15 -8.69 -0.05
N ILE A 209 0.88 -9.66 -0.57
CA ILE A 209 1.41 -9.61 -1.94
C ILE A 209 0.30 -10.03 -2.88
N MET A 210 -0.06 -9.11 -3.77
CA MET A 210 -1.16 -9.30 -4.72
C MET A 210 -0.61 -9.41 -6.15
N HIS A 211 -1.00 -10.46 -6.86
CA HIS A 211 -0.64 -10.70 -8.25
C HIS A 211 -1.82 -11.32 -8.99
N GLU A 212 -2.11 -10.88 -10.22
CA GLU A 212 -3.20 -11.36 -11.07
C GLU A 212 -4.56 -11.51 -10.34
N GLY A 213 -4.92 -10.50 -9.54
CA GLY A 213 -6.19 -10.47 -8.82
C GLY A 213 -6.25 -11.29 -7.53
N LYS A 214 -5.16 -11.96 -7.12
CA LYS A 214 -5.10 -12.84 -5.94
C LYS A 214 -4.06 -12.37 -4.93
N ILE A 215 -4.29 -12.65 -3.65
CA ILE A 215 -3.23 -12.61 -2.64
C ILE A 215 -2.45 -13.93 -2.72
N ILE A 216 -1.17 -13.84 -3.09
CA ILE A 216 -0.30 -15.01 -3.26
C ILE A 216 0.58 -15.29 -2.03
N SER A 217 0.77 -14.29 -1.16
CA SER A 217 1.41 -14.45 0.15
C SER A 217 1.00 -13.32 1.08
N ARG A 218 0.98 -13.59 2.40
CA ARG A 218 0.61 -12.60 3.41
C ARG A 218 1.34 -12.86 4.73
N GLY A 219 1.94 -11.82 5.29
CA GLY A 219 2.65 -11.92 6.57
C GLY A 219 3.31 -10.61 6.97
N LYS A 220 4.01 -10.60 8.10
CA LYS A 220 4.91 -9.49 8.44
C LYS A 220 6.06 -9.46 7.42
N PRO A 221 6.55 -8.28 7.01
CA PRO A 221 7.65 -8.20 6.05
C PRO A 221 8.83 -9.13 6.36
N ALA A 222 9.31 -9.11 7.60
CA ALA A 222 10.43 -9.95 8.02
C ALA A 222 10.13 -11.46 7.99
N ASP A 223 8.89 -11.87 8.26
CA ASP A 223 8.49 -13.29 8.24
C ASP A 223 8.40 -13.77 6.77
N LEU A 224 7.83 -12.95 5.87
CA LEU A 224 7.80 -13.24 4.44
C LEU A 224 9.22 -13.41 3.85
N VAL A 225 10.14 -12.52 4.23
CA VAL A 225 11.54 -12.63 3.79
C VAL A 225 12.14 -13.95 4.26
N ARG A 226 11.99 -14.30 5.54
CA ARG A 226 12.54 -15.53 6.11
C ARG A 226 11.94 -16.79 5.47
N GLU A 227 10.64 -16.80 5.21
CA GLU A 227 9.92 -17.93 4.62
C GLU A 227 10.29 -18.18 3.16
N HIS A 228 10.38 -17.11 2.37
CA HIS A 228 10.52 -17.23 0.92
C HIS A 228 11.94 -17.04 0.42
N ALA A 229 12.71 -16.12 1.00
CA ALA A 229 14.06 -15.75 0.54
C ALA A 229 15.19 -16.19 1.48
N GLY A 230 14.87 -16.65 2.71
CA GLY A 230 15.87 -17.02 3.72
C GLY A 230 16.45 -15.81 4.44
N VAL A 231 17.68 -15.94 4.92
CA VAL A 231 18.38 -14.88 5.69
C VAL A 231 19.32 -14.09 4.80
N GLN A 232 19.98 -14.77 3.85
CA GLN A 232 21.00 -14.19 2.99
C GLN A 232 20.73 -14.47 1.52
N THR A 233 21.04 -13.48 0.71
CA THR A 233 21.02 -13.55 -0.75
C THR A 233 22.43 -13.30 -1.26
N HIS A 234 22.91 -14.18 -2.16
CA HIS A 234 24.21 -14.05 -2.78
C HIS A 234 24.06 -13.58 -4.23
N GLU A 235 24.62 -12.43 -4.56
CA GLU A 235 24.52 -11.81 -5.88
C GLU A 235 25.80 -11.99 -6.68
N VAL A 236 25.66 -12.56 -7.87
CA VAL A 236 26.75 -12.76 -8.82
C VAL A 236 26.54 -11.80 -10.00
N TYR A 237 27.57 -11.01 -10.28
CA TYR A 237 27.59 -10.04 -11.38
C TYR A 237 28.42 -10.59 -12.54
N GLY A 238 28.06 -10.22 -13.76
CA GLY A 238 28.84 -10.63 -14.92
C GLY A 238 28.10 -10.46 -16.26
N PRO A 239 28.75 -10.86 -17.36
CA PRO A 239 28.14 -10.83 -18.68
C PRO A 239 27.00 -11.87 -18.76
N PRO A 240 26.04 -11.69 -19.71
CA PRO A 240 24.86 -12.54 -19.82
C PRO A 240 25.12 -14.05 -19.89
N ALA A 241 26.18 -14.45 -20.57
CA ALA A 241 26.57 -15.87 -20.70
C ALA A 241 26.97 -16.46 -19.32
N ARG A 242 27.80 -15.75 -18.55
CA ARG A 242 28.21 -16.16 -17.21
C ARG A 242 27.02 -16.22 -16.25
N LEU A 243 26.11 -15.26 -16.32
CA LEU A 243 24.91 -15.25 -15.50
C LEU A 243 23.95 -16.41 -15.81
N ALA A 244 23.89 -16.82 -17.10
CA ALA A 244 23.11 -17.99 -17.50
C ALA A 244 23.69 -19.30 -16.94
N GLU A 245 25.02 -19.46 -16.92
CA GLU A 245 25.72 -20.59 -16.33
C GLU A 245 25.46 -20.65 -14.81
N VAL A 246 25.70 -19.54 -14.10
CA VAL A 246 25.49 -19.45 -12.65
C VAL A 246 24.05 -19.77 -12.27
N ARG A 247 23.10 -19.27 -13.05
CA ARG A 247 21.69 -19.57 -12.85
C ARG A 247 21.41 -21.08 -12.97
N ALA A 248 21.86 -21.69 -14.06
CA ALA A 248 21.66 -23.11 -14.30
C ALA A 248 22.30 -23.99 -13.22
N GLU A 249 23.53 -23.65 -12.78
CA GLU A 249 24.24 -24.36 -11.71
C GLU A 249 23.51 -24.25 -10.36
N ALA A 250 23.04 -23.04 -10.02
CA ALA A 250 22.32 -22.82 -8.75
C ALA A 250 20.95 -23.51 -8.75
N GLU A 251 20.19 -23.46 -9.85
CA GLU A 251 18.91 -24.18 -10.02
C GLU A 251 19.12 -25.70 -9.93
N ALA A 252 20.16 -26.23 -10.57
CA ALA A 252 20.51 -27.64 -10.51
C ALA A 252 20.91 -28.09 -9.08
N SER A 253 21.45 -27.18 -8.28
CA SER A 253 21.77 -27.40 -6.87
C SER A 253 20.59 -27.21 -5.92
N GLY A 254 19.38 -26.94 -6.47
CA GLY A 254 18.14 -26.78 -5.70
C GLY A 254 17.94 -25.40 -5.07
N HIS A 255 18.77 -24.42 -5.43
CA HIS A 255 18.59 -23.05 -4.97
C HIS A 255 17.50 -22.30 -5.75
N ARG A 256 16.76 -21.45 -5.03
CA ARG A 256 15.90 -20.45 -5.69
C ARG A 256 16.76 -19.33 -6.21
N VAL A 257 16.53 -18.93 -7.46
CA VAL A 257 17.32 -17.88 -8.12
C VAL A 257 16.40 -16.82 -8.69
N ARG A 258 16.85 -15.56 -8.60
CA ARG A 258 16.22 -14.46 -9.36
C ARG A 258 17.24 -13.78 -10.25
N ARG A 259 16.83 -13.30 -11.41
CA ARG A 259 17.65 -12.48 -12.29
C ARG A 259 17.31 -11.02 -12.10
N THR A 260 18.33 -10.17 -11.92
CA THR A 260 18.20 -8.71 -11.82
C THR A 260 19.13 -8.11 -12.86
N GLY A 261 18.62 -7.72 -14.04
CA GLY A 261 19.41 -7.05 -15.08
C GLY A 261 20.84 -7.60 -15.24
N THR A 262 21.78 -7.05 -14.49
CA THR A 262 23.23 -7.34 -14.52
C THR A 262 23.69 -8.36 -13.48
N ALA A 263 22.78 -8.97 -12.70
CA ALA A 263 23.11 -9.93 -11.65
C ALA A 263 22.18 -11.14 -11.64
N VAL A 264 22.65 -12.24 -11.05
CA VAL A 264 21.85 -13.38 -10.60
C VAL A 264 21.95 -13.43 -9.07
N ALA A 265 20.81 -13.43 -8.40
CA ALA A 265 20.68 -13.53 -6.97
C ALA A 265 20.31 -14.98 -6.59
N ILE A 266 21.12 -15.63 -5.77
CA ILE A 266 20.89 -16.94 -5.20
C ILE A 266 20.29 -16.72 -3.81
N LEU A 267 19.05 -17.18 -3.58
CA LEU A 267 18.31 -16.97 -2.36
C LEU A 267 18.61 -18.07 -1.33
N ALA A 268 18.41 -17.77 -0.04
CA ALA A 268 18.73 -18.66 1.08
C ALA A 268 20.18 -19.18 1.03
N ALA A 269 21.11 -18.28 0.73
CA ALA A 269 22.52 -18.61 0.50
C ALA A 269 23.21 -19.18 1.74
N GLU A 270 22.67 -18.96 2.93
CA GLU A 270 23.14 -19.54 4.21
C GLU A 270 23.03 -21.08 4.25
N GLY A 271 22.16 -21.65 3.44
CA GLY A 271 21.96 -23.11 3.34
C GLY A 271 22.72 -23.76 2.18
N ALA A 272 23.56 -23.01 1.46
CA ALA A 272 24.26 -23.52 0.29
C ALA A 272 25.28 -24.60 0.65
N ASN A 273 25.05 -25.84 0.23
CA ASN A 273 25.99 -26.93 0.30
C ASN A 273 27.00 -26.81 -0.86
N GLY A 274 28.06 -26.04 -0.67
CA GLY A 274 29.11 -25.86 -1.68
C GLY A 274 29.71 -24.45 -1.69
N THR A 275 30.72 -24.27 -2.53
CA THR A 275 31.38 -22.97 -2.72
C THR A 275 30.50 -22.12 -3.66
N LEU A 276 29.89 -21.07 -3.16
CA LEU A 276 29.20 -20.09 -3.99
C LEU A 276 30.18 -19.45 -4.99
N PRO A 277 29.74 -19.13 -6.23
CA PRO A 277 30.56 -18.40 -7.18
C PRO A 277 30.97 -17.05 -6.62
N GLU A 278 32.03 -16.43 -7.21
CA GLU A 278 32.45 -15.09 -6.79
C GLU A 278 31.30 -14.08 -6.92
N GLY A 279 31.02 -13.37 -5.81
CA GLY A 279 29.88 -12.46 -5.72
C GLY A 279 29.80 -11.73 -4.38
N ILE A 280 28.68 -11.09 -4.11
CA ILE A 280 28.43 -10.29 -2.91
C ILE A 280 27.26 -10.93 -2.12
N THR A 281 27.48 -11.21 -0.86
CA THR A 281 26.40 -11.68 0.05
C THR A 281 25.82 -10.47 0.80
N ARG A 282 24.50 -10.36 0.76
CA ARG A 282 23.72 -9.37 1.52
C ARG A 282 22.57 -10.01 2.29
N ALA A 283 21.93 -9.26 3.18
CA ALA A 283 20.68 -9.70 3.77
C ALA A 283 19.60 -9.86 2.69
N ALA A 284 18.78 -10.89 2.84
CA ALA A 284 17.59 -11.06 2.00
C ALA A 284 16.57 -9.93 2.28
N SER A 285 15.77 -9.58 1.28
CA SER A 285 14.82 -8.47 1.32
C SER A 285 13.44 -8.87 0.82
N LEU A 286 12.43 -8.05 1.09
CA LEU A 286 11.09 -8.24 0.54
C LEU A 286 11.08 -8.12 -1.00
N GLU A 287 12.05 -7.42 -1.60
CA GLU A 287 12.25 -7.40 -3.04
C GLU A 287 12.58 -8.78 -3.60
N ASP A 288 13.42 -9.54 -2.90
CA ASP A 288 13.74 -10.92 -3.29
C ASP A 288 12.48 -11.80 -3.28
N VAL A 289 11.65 -11.65 -2.24
CA VAL A 289 10.35 -12.35 -2.12
C VAL A 289 9.42 -11.95 -3.26
N PHE A 290 9.27 -10.65 -3.49
CA PHE A 290 8.35 -10.13 -4.50
C PHE A 290 8.68 -10.67 -5.89
N VAL A 291 9.93 -10.52 -6.32
CA VAL A 291 10.37 -11.00 -7.64
C VAL A 291 10.28 -12.52 -7.74
N LEU A 292 10.57 -13.24 -6.65
CA LEU A 292 10.43 -14.71 -6.64
C LEU A 292 8.99 -15.16 -6.87
N LEU A 293 8.03 -14.48 -6.23
CA LEU A 293 6.62 -14.87 -6.24
C LEU A 293 5.87 -14.39 -7.48
N THR A 294 6.23 -13.22 -8.00
CA THR A 294 5.52 -12.59 -9.14
C THR A 294 6.24 -12.82 -10.48
N GLY A 295 7.54 -13.06 -10.46
CA GLY A 295 8.39 -13.07 -11.66
C GLY A 295 8.63 -11.68 -12.25
N GLU A 296 8.10 -10.61 -11.63
CA GLU A 296 8.19 -9.24 -12.11
C GLU A 296 9.26 -8.46 -11.33
N MET A 297 10.02 -7.62 -12.05
CA MET A 297 10.92 -6.65 -11.42
C MET A 297 10.13 -5.41 -11.02
N VAL A 298 10.45 -4.86 -9.85
CA VAL A 298 9.87 -3.60 -9.37
C VAL A 298 10.68 -2.44 -9.94
N GLU A 299 9.99 -1.38 -10.35
CA GLU A 299 10.60 -0.11 -10.77
C GLU A 299 11.13 0.67 -9.56
#